data_02abe3dd8f9a052fde8affe6f1fb4ad5
#
_entry.id   02abe3dd8f9a052fde8affe6f1fb4ad5
#
_cell.length_a   1.000
_cell.length_b   1.000
_cell.length_c   1.000
_cell.angle_alpha   90.00
_cell.angle_beta   90.00
_cell.angle_gamma   90.00
#
_symmetry.space_group_name_H-M   'P 1'
#
loop_
_entity.id
_entity.type
_entity.pdbx_description
1 polymer ?
#
loop_
_entity_poly.entity_id
_entity_poly.type
_entity_poly.pdbx_seq_one_letter_code
_entity_poly.pdbx_strand_id
1 'polypeptide(L)'
;MLLTIDVGNTNLTLGLYNGDQLGRHWRLATDHARMPDEYGLQFLGLLQNAGKTITDLTGIVLASVVPNLTGRVIHACQEYLKQEPLVVDTGVKTGIRIRYEDPRQVGADRVADAVAVLRLYGGPACVIDFGTATTFNAITKAGDYLGGAITAGVNLAAEALYTHAAKLPRMDLQRPPSVIGRNTVHAMQSGLLFGYVSMVEGMVARFRSELGSDMKVIATGGLAEVVAKETDVIDIISPWLTLDGLRIIWELNQ
;
A
#
# COMPACT_ATOMS: atom_id res chain seq x y z
N MET A 1 18.63 -1.18 13.62
CA MET A 1 17.19 -1.14 13.25
C MET A 1 17.07 -0.94 11.74
N LEU A 2 16.07 -1.49 11.10
CA LEU A 2 15.81 -1.31 9.67
C LEU A 2 14.79 -0.19 9.45
N LEU A 3 15.08 0.75 8.56
CA LEU A 3 14.12 1.73 8.09
C LEU A 3 13.51 1.26 6.76
N THR A 4 12.21 1.04 6.73
CA THR A 4 11.46 0.75 5.51
C THR A 4 10.78 2.03 5.03
N ILE A 5 10.84 2.31 3.72
CA ILE A 5 10.26 3.51 3.10
C ILE A 5 9.44 3.06 1.89
N ASP A 6 8.15 3.40 1.90
CA ASP A 6 7.26 3.22 0.77
C ASP A 6 6.83 4.60 0.24
N VAL A 7 7.17 4.89 -1.01
CA VAL A 7 6.88 6.17 -1.68
C VAL A 7 5.72 5.98 -2.65
N GLY A 8 4.52 6.21 -2.13
CA GLY A 8 3.27 6.20 -2.90
C GLY A 8 2.92 7.59 -3.48
N ASN A 9 1.93 7.64 -4.37
CA ASN A 9 1.51 8.89 -5.04
C ASN A 9 0.88 9.92 -4.08
N THR A 10 0.28 9.48 -2.99
CA THR A 10 -0.37 10.37 -2.00
C THR A 10 0.39 10.45 -0.69
N ASN A 11 0.93 9.32 -0.23
CA ASN A 11 1.64 9.23 1.04
C ASN A 11 3.00 8.57 0.86
N LEU A 12 3.95 9.07 1.63
CA LEU A 12 5.23 8.43 1.89
C LEU A 12 5.12 7.79 3.27
N THR A 13 5.21 6.46 3.34
CA THR A 13 5.05 5.70 4.58
C THR A 13 6.40 5.17 5.03
N LEU A 14 6.72 5.37 6.32
CA LEU A 14 7.97 4.90 6.90
C LEU A 14 7.68 3.94 8.07
N GLY A 15 8.50 2.92 8.21
CA GLY A 15 8.48 1.99 9.34
C GLY A 15 9.87 1.74 9.90
N LEU A 16 9.98 1.73 11.21
CA LEU A 16 11.23 1.42 11.90
C LEU A 16 11.11 0.06 12.57
N TYR A 17 11.83 -0.93 12.05
CA TYR A 17 11.81 -2.31 12.53
C TYR A 17 12.96 -2.61 13.50
N ASN A 18 12.64 -3.38 14.52
CA ASN A 18 13.63 -4.03 15.36
C ASN A 18 13.46 -5.55 15.23
N GLY A 19 14.32 -6.18 14.43
CA GLY A 19 14.07 -7.55 13.95
C GLY A 19 12.79 -7.59 13.11
N ASP A 20 11.85 -8.44 13.45
CA ASP A 20 10.55 -8.61 12.81
C ASP A 20 9.43 -7.69 13.35
N GLN A 21 9.72 -6.93 14.42
CA GLN A 21 8.74 -6.08 15.07
C GLN A 21 8.73 -4.67 14.51
N LEU A 22 7.59 -4.24 13.97
CA LEU A 22 7.35 -2.85 13.61
C LEU A 22 7.16 -2.02 14.87
N GLY A 23 8.10 -1.10 15.09
CA GLY A 23 8.02 -0.13 16.17
C GLY A 23 7.32 1.17 15.73
N ARG A 24 8.07 2.27 15.68
CA ARG A 24 7.52 3.53 15.17
C ARG A 24 7.28 3.48 13.66
N HIS A 25 6.20 4.09 13.25
CA HIS A 25 5.85 4.26 11.84
C HIS A 25 5.24 5.65 11.63
N TRP A 26 5.36 6.18 10.42
CA TRP A 26 4.92 7.53 10.09
C TRP A 26 4.35 7.58 8.68
N ARG A 27 3.47 8.54 8.44
CA ARG A 27 2.99 8.92 7.11
C ARG A 27 3.26 10.39 6.88
N LEU A 28 3.88 10.68 5.76
CA LEU A 28 4.08 12.03 5.25
C LEU A 28 3.26 12.18 3.97
N ALA A 29 2.77 13.39 3.70
CA ALA A 29 2.20 13.68 2.39
C ALA A 29 3.29 13.59 1.31
N THR A 30 2.98 12.94 0.21
CA THR A 30 3.85 12.96 -0.97
C THR A 30 3.79 14.34 -1.60
N ASP A 31 4.91 15.02 -1.62
CA ASP A 31 5.06 16.35 -2.21
C ASP A 31 6.05 16.29 -3.37
N HIS A 32 5.54 16.42 -4.60
CA HIS A 32 6.34 16.33 -5.81
C HIS A 32 7.32 17.51 -6.00
N ALA A 33 7.14 18.61 -5.28
CA ALA A 33 8.03 19.77 -5.34
C ALA A 33 9.18 19.69 -4.33
N ARG A 34 9.03 18.86 -3.27
CA ARG A 34 9.99 18.78 -2.16
C ARG A 34 11.37 18.32 -2.61
N MET A 35 12.38 19.00 -2.11
CA MET A 35 13.77 18.73 -2.40
C MET A 35 14.36 17.65 -1.48
N PRO A 36 15.49 17.00 -1.87
CA PRO A 36 16.14 15.98 -1.06
C PRO A 36 16.43 16.42 0.38
N ASP A 37 16.89 17.65 0.57
CA ASP A 37 17.25 18.21 1.88
C ASP A 37 16.03 18.26 2.83
N GLU A 38 14.85 18.60 2.29
CA GLU A 38 13.61 18.66 3.05
C GLU A 38 13.18 17.26 3.52
N TYR A 39 13.31 16.24 2.67
CA TYR A 39 13.07 14.83 3.07
C TYR A 39 14.10 14.39 4.10
N GLY A 40 15.38 14.70 3.89
CA GLY A 40 16.46 14.35 4.81
C GLY A 40 16.24 14.92 6.23
N LEU A 41 15.91 16.21 6.32
CA LEU A 41 15.59 16.83 7.61
C LEU A 41 14.36 16.21 8.28
N GLN A 42 13.33 15.85 7.49
CA GLN A 42 12.16 15.14 8.02
C GLN A 42 12.54 13.77 8.57
N PHE A 43 13.33 12.98 7.84
CA PHE A 43 13.76 11.64 8.29
C PHE A 43 14.57 11.73 9.58
N LEU A 44 15.51 12.67 9.68
CA LEU A 44 16.25 12.92 10.92
C LEU A 44 15.31 13.30 12.07
N GLY A 45 14.37 14.21 11.83
CA GLY A 45 13.40 14.64 12.85
C GLY A 45 12.51 13.50 13.34
N LEU A 46 12.08 12.59 12.43
CA LEU A 46 11.29 11.42 12.79
C LEU A 46 12.09 10.43 13.63
N LEU A 47 13.36 10.15 13.27
CA LEU A 47 14.26 9.32 14.06
C LEU A 47 14.49 9.91 15.45
N GLN A 48 14.79 11.20 15.55
CA GLN A 48 14.97 11.89 16.83
C GLN A 48 13.71 11.84 17.70
N ASN A 49 12.53 12.03 17.11
CA ASN A 49 11.26 11.91 17.82
C ASN A 49 11.02 10.48 18.35
N ALA A 50 11.57 9.47 17.68
CA ALA A 50 11.56 8.09 18.17
C ALA A 50 12.66 7.79 19.21
N GLY A 51 13.46 8.78 19.60
CA GLY A 51 14.62 8.59 20.49
C GLY A 51 15.74 7.80 19.83
N LYS A 52 15.87 7.90 18.50
CA LYS A 52 16.86 7.18 17.70
C LYS A 52 17.77 8.14 16.94
N THR A 53 18.92 7.62 16.57
CA THR A 53 19.93 8.33 15.77
C THR A 53 20.25 7.55 14.51
N ILE A 54 20.99 8.14 13.59
CA ILE A 54 21.41 7.48 12.35
C ILE A 54 22.29 6.24 12.63
N THR A 55 23.02 6.22 13.75
CA THR A 55 23.87 5.08 14.15
C THR A 55 23.08 3.86 14.62
N ASP A 56 21.80 4.03 14.96
CA ASP A 56 20.90 2.92 15.29
C ASP A 56 20.40 2.17 14.04
N LEU A 57 20.53 2.78 12.86
CA LEU A 57 20.11 2.18 11.61
C LEU A 57 21.13 1.15 11.12
N THR A 58 20.68 -0.06 10.84
CA THR A 58 21.48 -1.13 10.23
C THR A 58 21.27 -1.21 8.71
N GLY A 59 20.21 -0.55 8.20
CA GLY A 59 19.91 -0.48 6.79
C GLY A 59 18.64 0.28 6.47
N ILE A 60 18.45 0.52 5.18
CA ILE A 60 17.28 1.20 4.61
C ILE A 60 16.81 0.40 3.41
N VAL A 61 15.50 0.17 3.28
CA VAL A 61 14.89 -0.42 2.09
C VAL A 61 13.77 0.48 1.58
N LEU A 62 13.72 0.66 0.27
CA LEU A 62 12.86 1.63 -0.40
C LEU A 62 12.04 0.95 -1.50
N ALA A 63 10.71 1.05 -1.43
CA ALA A 63 9.82 0.92 -2.59
C ALA A 63 9.40 2.31 -3.07
N SER A 64 9.24 2.49 -4.37
CA SER A 64 8.72 3.73 -4.92
C SER A 64 7.95 3.46 -6.20
N VAL A 65 6.76 4.06 -6.28
CA VAL A 65 5.95 4.13 -7.50
C VAL A 65 5.87 5.57 -8.05
N VAL A 66 6.77 6.45 -7.59
CA VAL A 66 6.85 7.85 -7.99
C VAL A 66 8.25 8.16 -8.54
N PRO A 67 8.51 7.92 -9.85
CA PRO A 67 9.86 7.99 -10.43
C PRO A 67 10.59 9.31 -10.15
N ASN A 68 9.88 10.44 -10.19
CA ASN A 68 10.45 11.76 -9.95
C ASN A 68 10.92 11.99 -8.51
N LEU A 69 10.43 11.21 -7.55
CA LEU A 69 10.82 11.31 -6.13
C LEU A 69 11.84 10.25 -5.74
N THR A 70 11.91 9.14 -6.44
CA THR A 70 12.81 8.01 -6.09
C THR A 70 14.24 8.49 -5.89
N GLY A 71 14.81 9.21 -6.87
CA GLY A 71 16.18 9.73 -6.78
C GLY A 71 16.37 10.76 -5.65
N ARG A 72 15.34 11.56 -5.37
CA ARG A 72 15.39 12.56 -4.26
C ARG A 72 15.40 11.88 -2.90
N VAL A 73 14.59 10.82 -2.71
CA VAL A 73 14.56 10.07 -1.47
C VAL A 73 15.85 9.29 -1.26
N ILE A 74 16.41 8.69 -2.33
CA ILE A 74 17.74 8.03 -2.29
C ILE A 74 18.78 9.04 -1.83
N HIS A 75 18.86 10.22 -2.47
CA HIS A 75 19.81 11.26 -2.11
C HIS A 75 19.65 11.73 -0.65
N ALA A 76 18.39 11.88 -0.18
CA ALA A 76 18.10 12.20 1.21
C ALA A 76 18.63 11.12 2.18
N CYS A 77 18.50 9.82 1.84
CA CYS A 77 19.04 8.73 2.64
C CYS A 77 20.59 8.77 2.67
N GLN A 78 21.23 8.98 1.53
CA GLN A 78 22.70 9.05 1.42
C GLN A 78 23.26 10.23 2.22
N GLU A 79 22.71 11.42 2.01
CA GLU A 79 23.26 12.65 2.61
C GLU A 79 22.92 12.83 4.09
N TYR A 80 21.71 12.47 4.50
CA TYR A 80 21.22 12.75 5.85
C TYR A 80 21.26 11.52 6.76
N LEU A 81 20.97 10.33 6.23
CA LEU A 81 21.02 9.09 7.00
C LEU A 81 22.35 8.34 6.83
N LYS A 82 23.21 8.81 5.92
CA LYS A 82 24.54 8.25 5.63
C LYS A 82 24.50 6.76 5.23
N GLN A 83 23.42 6.36 4.57
CA GLN A 83 23.23 4.98 4.10
C GLN A 83 22.63 4.97 2.69
N GLU A 84 23.08 4.01 1.88
CA GLU A 84 22.49 3.69 0.58
C GLU A 84 21.28 2.78 0.79
N PRO A 85 20.06 3.18 0.36
CA PRO A 85 18.90 2.31 0.49
C PRO A 85 18.92 1.16 -0.53
N LEU A 86 18.51 -0.04 -0.10
CA LEU A 86 18.13 -1.09 -1.03
C LEU A 86 16.84 -0.68 -1.73
N VAL A 87 16.92 -0.34 -3.00
CA VAL A 87 15.73 0.01 -3.80
C VAL A 87 15.12 -1.26 -4.36
N VAL A 88 13.82 -1.48 -4.11
CA VAL A 88 13.09 -2.63 -4.66
C VAL A 88 12.83 -2.38 -6.14
N ASP A 89 13.66 -2.98 -6.98
CA ASP A 89 13.63 -2.89 -8.44
C ASP A 89 14.12 -4.21 -9.04
N THR A 90 14.24 -4.24 -10.37
CA THR A 90 14.74 -5.40 -11.13
C THR A 90 16.09 -5.90 -10.58
N GLY A 91 16.19 -7.19 -10.32
CA GLY A 91 17.40 -7.84 -9.80
C GLY A 91 17.45 -8.02 -8.28
N VAL A 92 16.56 -7.38 -7.52
CA VAL A 92 16.42 -7.61 -6.08
C VAL A 92 15.78 -8.98 -5.83
N LYS A 93 16.33 -9.75 -4.89
CA LYS A 93 15.75 -11.04 -4.48
C LYS A 93 14.44 -10.78 -3.72
N THR A 94 13.32 -11.25 -4.25
CA THR A 94 12.00 -11.08 -3.63
C THR A 94 11.41 -12.40 -3.10
N GLY A 95 11.94 -13.54 -3.55
CA GLY A 95 11.41 -14.87 -3.18
C GLY A 95 10.08 -15.22 -3.87
N ILE A 96 9.54 -14.35 -4.71
CA ILE A 96 8.35 -14.61 -5.55
C ILE A 96 8.72 -14.63 -7.03
N ARG A 97 7.90 -15.27 -7.84
CA ARG A 97 8.03 -15.25 -9.30
C ARG A 97 6.95 -14.38 -9.91
N ILE A 98 7.34 -13.34 -10.61
CA ILE A 98 6.42 -12.43 -11.27
C ILE A 98 6.08 -13.00 -12.65
N ARG A 99 4.81 -13.40 -12.86
CA ARG A 99 4.28 -13.98 -14.09
C ARG A 99 3.55 -12.94 -14.97
N TYR A 100 3.88 -11.68 -14.78
CA TYR A 100 3.36 -10.59 -15.58
C TYR A 100 4.03 -10.60 -16.97
N GLU A 101 3.35 -10.12 -18.03
CA GLU A 101 3.91 -10.05 -19.39
C GLU A 101 5.22 -9.24 -19.42
N ASP A 102 5.23 -8.08 -18.76
CA ASP A 102 6.44 -7.32 -18.48
C ASP A 102 6.57 -7.12 -16.96
N PRO A 103 7.41 -7.89 -16.26
CA PRO A 103 7.59 -7.80 -14.80
C PRO A 103 7.97 -6.41 -14.30
N ARG A 104 8.60 -5.57 -15.15
CA ARG A 104 9.00 -4.20 -14.79
C ARG A 104 7.83 -3.24 -14.61
N GLN A 105 6.64 -3.62 -15.09
CA GLN A 105 5.41 -2.82 -14.94
C GLN A 105 4.72 -3.06 -13.58
N VAL A 106 5.17 -4.04 -12.82
CA VAL A 106 4.61 -4.28 -11.47
C VAL A 106 5.23 -3.30 -10.50
N GLY A 107 4.40 -2.48 -9.87
CA GLY A 107 4.85 -1.53 -8.84
C GLY A 107 5.56 -2.22 -7.68
N ALA A 108 6.59 -1.56 -7.15
CA ALA A 108 7.41 -2.10 -6.06
C ALA A 108 6.58 -2.36 -4.78
N ASP A 109 5.55 -1.54 -4.53
CA ASP A 109 4.56 -1.72 -3.48
C ASP A 109 3.80 -3.05 -3.62
N ARG A 110 3.30 -3.36 -4.83
CA ARG A 110 2.59 -4.61 -5.12
C ARG A 110 3.50 -5.84 -5.00
N VAL A 111 4.78 -5.70 -5.36
CA VAL A 111 5.80 -6.73 -5.14
C VAL A 111 6.01 -6.96 -3.64
N ALA A 112 6.17 -5.90 -2.86
CA ALA A 112 6.33 -5.98 -1.41
C ALA A 112 5.12 -6.65 -0.74
N ASP A 113 3.89 -6.24 -1.11
CA ASP A 113 2.66 -6.85 -0.61
C ASP A 113 2.60 -8.35 -0.90
N ALA A 114 2.93 -8.75 -2.12
CA ALA A 114 2.93 -10.17 -2.52
C ALA A 114 3.96 -11.00 -1.72
N VAL A 115 5.15 -10.43 -1.48
CA VAL A 115 6.19 -11.05 -0.64
C VAL A 115 5.70 -11.21 0.80
N ALA A 116 5.12 -10.16 1.38
CA ALA A 116 4.58 -10.21 2.73
C ALA A 116 3.49 -11.28 2.86
N VAL A 117 2.53 -11.30 1.94
CA VAL A 117 1.43 -12.26 1.96
C VAL A 117 1.94 -13.69 1.86
N LEU A 118 2.81 -13.98 0.90
CA LEU A 118 3.35 -15.32 0.75
C LEU A 118 4.09 -15.79 2.02
N ARG A 119 4.87 -14.89 2.63
CA ARG A 119 5.70 -15.22 3.80
C ARG A 119 4.91 -15.35 5.09
N LEU A 120 3.92 -14.47 5.31
CA LEU A 120 3.17 -14.37 6.56
C LEU A 120 1.91 -15.24 6.58
N TYR A 121 1.24 -15.36 5.44
CA TYR A 121 -0.09 -15.97 5.37
C TYR A 121 -0.16 -17.17 4.42
N GLY A 122 0.81 -17.32 3.50
CA GLY A 122 0.81 -18.33 2.44
C GLY A 122 -0.19 -18.00 1.33
N GLY A 123 -0.19 -18.84 0.29
CA GLY A 123 -1.13 -18.76 -0.83
C GLY A 123 -2.02 -20.02 -0.95
N PRO A 124 -3.05 -20.03 -1.82
CA PRO A 124 -3.37 -18.93 -2.74
C PRO A 124 -3.97 -17.71 -2.02
N ALA A 125 -3.76 -16.51 -2.56
CA ALA A 125 -4.22 -15.30 -1.91
C ALA A 125 -4.59 -14.19 -2.93
N CYS A 126 -5.58 -13.38 -2.56
CA CYS A 126 -5.87 -12.09 -3.17
C CYS A 126 -5.53 -10.98 -2.17
N VAL A 127 -4.58 -10.11 -2.52
CA VAL A 127 -4.29 -8.91 -1.73
C VAL A 127 -5.10 -7.76 -2.29
N ILE A 128 -5.81 -7.06 -1.40
CA ILE A 128 -6.54 -5.84 -1.74
C ILE A 128 -5.87 -4.68 -1.01
N ASP A 129 -5.23 -3.79 -1.77
CA ASP A 129 -4.72 -2.54 -1.20
C ASP A 129 -5.71 -1.40 -1.47
N PHE A 130 -6.21 -0.81 -0.40
CA PHE A 130 -7.15 0.32 -0.40
C PHE A 130 -6.40 1.65 -0.31
N GLY A 131 -5.62 1.94 -1.34
CA GLY A 131 -4.82 3.16 -1.49
C GLY A 131 -5.49 4.25 -2.33
N THR A 132 -4.67 5.09 -3.00
CA THR A 132 -5.11 6.08 -4.00
C THR A 132 -5.83 5.40 -5.16
N ALA A 133 -5.26 4.33 -5.69
CA ALA A 133 -5.96 3.31 -6.45
C ALA A 133 -6.30 2.15 -5.51
N THR A 134 -7.31 1.36 -5.85
CA THR A 134 -7.51 0.06 -5.22
C THR A 134 -6.97 -1.00 -6.14
N THR A 135 -6.06 -1.80 -5.62
CA THR A 135 -5.45 -2.90 -6.38
C THR A 135 -5.88 -4.24 -5.81
N PHE A 136 -6.08 -5.21 -6.71
CA PHE A 136 -6.30 -6.62 -6.39
C PHE A 136 -5.13 -7.39 -6.97
N ASN A 137 -4.39 -8.14 -6.15
CA ASN A 137 -3.19 -8.84 -6.55
C ASN A 137 -3.34 -10.33 -6.30
N ALA A 138 -3.13 -11.15 -7.34
CA ALA A 138 -3.29 -12.60 -7.31
C ALA A 138 -1.95 -13.29 -7.03
N ILE A 139 -1.87 -14.06 -5.95
CA ILE A 139 -0.72 -14.86 -5.56
C ILE A 139 -1.13 -16.32 -5.50
N THR A 140 -0.39 -17.20 -6.22
CA THR A 140 -0.64 -18.63 -6.18
C THR A 140 -0.08 -19.27 -4.92
N LYS A 141 -0.50 -20.51 -4.64
CA LYS A 141 0.08 -21.32 -3.57
C LYS A 141 1.57 -21.58 -3.73
N ALA A 142 2.06 -21.58 -4.98
CA ALA A 142 3.47 -21.78 -5.30
C ALA A 142 4.33 -20.51 -5.20
N GLY A 143 3.74 -19.36 -4.86
CA GLY A 143 4.43 -18.08 -4.78
C GLY A 143 4.60 -17.36 -6.12
N ASP A 144 3.77 -17.68 -7.12
CA ASP A 144 3.73 -16.92 -8.35
C ASP A 144 2.79 -15.72 -8.17
N TYR A 145 3.27 -14.52 -8.48
CA TYR A 145 2.45 -13.33 -8.67
C TYR A 145 1.91 -13.32 -10.09
N LEU A 146 0.61 -13.51 -10.26
CA LEU A 146 -0.04 -13.65 -11.57
C LEU A 146 -0.41 -12.30 -12.21
N GLY A 147 -0.51 -11.26 -11.42
CA GLY A 147 -1.06 -9.98 -11.83
C GLY A 147 -2.27 -9.60 -10.97
N GLY A 148 -3.19 -8.84 -11.55
CA GLY A 148 -4.35 -8.42 -10.78
C GLY A 148 -5.21 -7.38 -11.50
N ALA A 149 -6.00 -6.64 -10.73
CA ALA A 149 -6.86 -5.56 -11.22
C ALA A 149 -6.51 -4.25 -10.49
N ILE A 150 -6.73 -3.14 -11.16
CA ILE A 150 -6.54 -1.79 -10.64
C ILE A 150 -7.81 -1.00 -10.92
N THR A 151 -8.32 -0.32 -9.90
CA THR A 151 -9.47 0.59 -10.04
C THR A 151 -9.23 1.87 -9.24
N ALA A 152 -10.04 2.89 -9.47
CA ALA A 152 -9.99 4.10 -8.66
C ALA A 152 -10.27 3.79 -7.19
N GLY A 153 -9.45 4.32 -6.28
CA GLY A 153 -9.77 4.27 -4.86
C GLY A 153 -11.00 5.13 -4.55
N VAL A 154 -11.71 4.81 -3.48
CA VAL A 154 -12.99 5.46 -3.15
C VAL A 154 -12.84 6.97 -2.94
N ASN A 155 -11.72 7.44 -2.36
CA ASN A 155 -11.46 8.87 -2.19
C ASN A 155 -11.26 9.57 -3.54
N LEU A 156 -10.54 8.94 -4.47
CA LEU A 156 -10.36 9.45 -5.83
C LEU A 156 -11.70 9.50 -6.59
N ALA A 157 -12.55 8.49 -6.44
CA ALA A 157 -13.89 8.47 -7.00
C ALA A 157 -14.79 9.57 -6.42
N ALA A 158 -14.71 9.81 -5.10
CA ALA A 158 -15.43 10.89 -4.44
C ALA A 158 -14.97 12.27 -4.94
N GLU A 159 -13.67 12.47 -5.09
CA GLU A 159 -13.08 13.71 -5.61
C GLU A 159 -13.50 13.96 -7.07
N ALA A 160 -13.50 12.90 -7.89
CA ALA A 160 -13.95 13.00 -9.27
C ALA A 160 -15.42 13.44 -9.38
N LEU A 161 -16.32 12.91 -8.54
CA LEU A 161 -17.71 13.34 -8.48
C LEU A 161 -17.82 14.82 -8.10
N TYR A 162 -17.11 15.25 -7.08
CA TYR A 162 -17.09 16.67 -6.65
C TYR A 162 -16.54 17.58 -7.74
N THR A 163 -15.47 17.19 -8.40
CA THR A 163 -14.75 18.05 -9.38
C THR A 163 -15.53 18.16 -10.70
N HIS A 164 -16.19 17.09 -11.14
CA HIS A 164 -16.80 17.01 -12.47
C HIS A 164 -18.33 17.13 -12.48
N ALA A 165 -18.99 17.13 -11.33
CA ALA A 165 -20.44 17.26 -11.25
C ALA A 165 -20.84 18.54 -10.49
N ALA A 166 -21.25 19.57 -11.22
CA ALA A 166 -21.47 20.91 -10.72
C ALA A 166 -22.43 21.06 -9.51
N LYS A 167 -23.26 20.07 -9.23
CA LYS A 167 -24.22 20.09 -8.11
C LYS A 167 -23.87 19.15 -6.98
N LEU A 168 -22.77 18.39 -7.08
CA LEU A 168 -22.40 17.45 -6.02
C LEU A 168 -21.44 18.12 -5.04
N PRO A 169 -21.77 18.19 -3.73
CA PRO A 169 -20.92 18.81 -2.73
C PRO A 169 -19.74 17.93 -2.34
N ARG A 170 -18.70 18.52 -1.76
CA ARG A 170 -17.73 17.74 -0.97
C ARG A 170 -18.44 17.11 0.22
N MET A 171 -18.08 15.86 0.52
CA MET A 171 -18.62 15.16 1.67
C MET A 171 -17.57 14.19 2.23
N ASP A 172 -17.65 13.88 3.51
CA ASP A 172 -16.87 12.84 4.14
C ASP A 172 -17.46 11.47 3.82
N LEU A 173 -16.59 10.48 3.58
CA LEU A 173 -16.99 9.10 3.39
C LEU A 173 -17.45 8.52 4.73
N GLN A 174 -18.76 8.48 4.94
CA GLN A 174 -19.40 7.91 6.12
C GLN A 174 -20.50 6.95 5.70
N ARG A 175 -20.80 5.97 6.55
CA ARG A 175 -21.91 5.06 6.31
C ARG A 175 -23.24 5.82 6.38
N PRO A 176 -24.02 5.84 5.29
CA PRO A 176 -25.35 6.45 5.31
C PRO A 176 -26.34 5.59 6.09
N PRO A 177 -27.45 6.17 6.55
CA PRO A 177 -28.49 5.44 7.31
C PRO A 177 -29.12 4.28 6.53
N SER A 178 -29.17 4.36 5.21
CA SER A 178 -29.73 3.32 4.33
C SER A 178 -29.10 3.37 2.94
N VAL A 179 -29.23 2.27 2.18
CA VAL A 179 -28.75 2.17 0.79
C VAL A 179 -29.48 3.19 -0.10
N ILE A 180 -30.78 3.45 0.14
CA ILE A 180 -31.53 4.47 -0.59
C ILE A 180 -31.33 5.81 0.11
N GLY A 181 -30.42 6.64 -0.41
CA GLY A 181 -30.17 8.00 0.08
C GLY A 181 -31.35 8.93 -0.24
N ARG A 182 -31.86 9.65 0.78
CA ARG A 182 -32.98 10.59 0.64
C ARG A 182 -32.55 12.05 0.45
N ASN A 183 -31.26 12.29 0.34
CA ASN A 183 -30.65 13.57 -0.03
C ASN A 183 -29.35 13.30 -0.80
N THR A 184 -28.79 14.33 -1.45
CA THR A 184 -27.60 14.20 -2.29
C THR A 184 -26.40 13.61 -1.55
N VAL A 185 -26.14 14.05 -0.31
CA VAL A 185 -25.00 13.56 0.49
C VAL A 185 -25.17 12.07 0.79
N HIS A 186 -26.33 11.65 1.31
CA HIS A 186 -26.57 10.23 1.59
C HIS A 186 -26.57 9.37 0.32
N ALA A 187 -27.06 9.90 -0.82
CA ALA A 187 -27.01 9.19 -2.09
C ALA A 187 -25.56 8.99 -2.58
N MET A 188 -24.71 10.01 -2.45
CA MET A 188 -23.27 9.91 -2.76
C MET A 188 -22.57 8.94 -1.81
N GLN A 189 -22.79 9.05 -0.51
CA GLN A 189 -22.22 8.13 0.49
C GLN A 189 -22.63 6.69 0.22
N SER A 190 -23.88 6.45 -0.10
CA SER A 190 -24.40 5.12 -0.44
C SER A 190 -23.69 4.54 -1.69
N GLY A 191 -23.65 5.31 -2.77
CA GLY A 191 -23.01 4.87 -4.00
C GLY A 191 -21.51 4.61 -3.82
N LEU A 192 -20.81 5.51 -3.10
CA LEU A 192 -19.37 5.39 -2.86
C LEU A 192 -19.05 4.26 -1.86
N LEU A 193 -19.82 4.06 -0.79
CA LEU A 193 -19.50 3.01 0.18
C LEU A 193 -20.05 1.66 -0.26
N PHE A 194 -21.38 1.54 -0.41
CA PHE A 194 -21.99 0.24 -0.71
C PHE A 194 -21.70 -0.22 -2.14
N GLY A 195 -21.66 0.70 -3.11
CA GLY A 195 -21.25 0.38 -4.48
C GLY A 195 -19.80 -0.11 -4.53
N TYR A 196 -18.92 0.51 -3.74
CA TYR A 196 -17.53 0.10 -3.64
C TYR A 196 -17.37 -1.27 -2.96
N VAL A 197 -18.07 -1.52 -1.87
CA VAL A 197 -18.14 -2.84 -1.21
C VAL A 197 -18.63 -3.91 -2.19
N SER A 198 -19.71 -3.65 -2.93
CA SER A 198 -20.22 -4.60 -3.93
C SER A 198 -19.22 -4.88 -5.05
N MET A 199 -18.45 -3.87 -5.47
CA MET A 199 -17.35 -4.06 -6.42
C MET A 199 -16.27 -4.97 -5.83
N VAL A 200 -15.89 -4.76 -4.56
CA VAL A 200 -14.90 -5.61 -3.86
C VAL A 200 -15.38 -7.06 -3.80
N GLU A 201 -16.62 -7.29 -3.37
CA GLU A 201 -17.22 -8.62 -3.29
C GLU A 201 -17.26 -9.31 -4.66
N GLY A 202 -17.67 -8.57 -5.69
CA GLY A 202 -17.71 -9.07 -7.06
C GLY A 202 -16.32 -9.42 -7.61
N MET A 203 -15.31 -8.61 -7.29
CA MET A 203 -13.91 -8.90 -7.69
C MET A 203 -13.36 -10.10 -6.94
N VAL A 204 -13.55 -10.18 -5.63
CA VAL A 204 -13.12 -11.34 -4.82
C VAL A 204 -13.73 -12.64 -5.34
N ALA A 205 -15.03 -12.64 -5.68
CA ALA A 205 -15.69 -13.80 -6.26
C ALA A 205 -15.04 -14.26 -7.58
N ARG A 206 -14.65 -13.32 -8.46
CA ARG A 206 -13.94 -13.60 -9.71
C ARG A 206 -12.54 -14.14 -9.47
N PHE A 207 -11.77 -13.52 -8.58
CA PHE A 207 -10.43 -14.02 -8.21
C PHE A 207 -10.51 -15.42 -7.60
N ARG A 208 -11.51 -15.67 -6.75
CA ARG A 208 -11.72 -16.99 -6.13
C ARG A 208 -12.07 -18.06 -7.17
N SER A 209 -12.76 -17.70 -8.26
CA SER A 209 -13.03 -18.64 -9.35
C SER A 209 -11.77 -19.04 -10.14
N GLU A 210 -10.72 -18.21 -10.14
CA GLU A 210 -9.46 -18.49 -10.84
C GLU A 210 -8.40 -19.12 -9.92
N LEU A 211 -8.33 -18.68 -8.66
CA LEU A 211 -7.31 -19.11 -7.70
C LEU A 211 -7.73 -20.30 -6.82
N GLY A 212 -9.03 -20.63 -6.77
CA GLY A 212 -9.58 -21.68 -5.94
C GLY A 212 -10.35 -21.16 -4.72
N SER A 213 -11.20 -22.03 -4.15
CA SER A 213 -12.09 -21.69 -3.04
C SER A 213 -11.35 -21.47 -1.70
N ASP A 214 -10.13 -21.98 -1.59
CA ASP A 214 -9.24 -21.83 -0.44
C ASP A 214 -8.40 -20.55 -0.47
N MET A 215 -8.63 -19.68 -1.48
CA MET A 215 -7.99 -18.37 -1.60
C MET A 215 -8.30 -17.49 -0.39
N LYS A 216 -7.24 -17.05 0.28
CA LYS A 216 -7.33 -16.04 1.35
C LYS A 216 -7.44 -14.62 0.77
N VAL A 217 -8.22 -13.77 1.43
CA VAL A 217 -8.35 -12.36 1.06
C VAL A 217 -7.71 -11.50 2.16
N ILE A 218 -6.60 -10.86 1.80
CA ILE A 218 -5.85 -9.99 2.70
C ILE A 218 -6.05 -8.53 2.27
N ALA A 219 -6.46 -7.69 3.21
CA ALA A 219 -6.69 -6.27 2.99
C ALA A 219 -5.59 -5.44 3.64
N THR A 220 -5.11 -4.43 2.92
CA THR A 220 -4.19 -3.39 3.40
C THR A 220 -4.62 -2.02 2.92
N GLY A 221 -3.88 -0.97 3.28
CA GLY A 221 -4.19 0.40 2.90
C GLY A 221 -5.12 1.13 3.86
N GLY A 222 -5.27 2.43 3.64
CA GLY A 222 -5.89 3.34 4.61
C GLY A 222 -7.39 3.14 4.85
N LEU A 223 -8.09 2.46 3.94
CA LEU A 223 -9.53 2.20 4.05
C LEU A 223 -9.89 0.73 4.29
N ALA A 224 -8.89 -0.14 4.49
CA ALA A 224 -9.12 -1.57 4.72
C ALA A 224 -10.11 -1.83 5.87
N GLU A 225 -9.92 -1.18 7.01
CA GLU A 225 -10.80 -1.33 8.17
C GLU A 225 -12.23 -0.81 7.93
N VAL A 226 -12.37 0.24 7.12
CA VAL A 226 -13.69 0.83 6.80
C VAL A 226 -14.48 -0.13 5.91
N VAL A 227 -13.84 -0.67 4.88
CA VAL A 227 -14.47 -1.61 3.95
C VAL A 227 -14.76 -2.94 4.63
N ALA A 228 -13.84 -3.45 5.43
CA ALA A 228 -14.02 -4.74 6.13
C ALA A 228 -15.18 -4.74 7.13
N LYS A 229 -15.65 -3.60 7.60
CA LYS A 229 -16.86 -3.50 8.46
C LYS A 229 -18.17 -3.71 7.68
N GLU A 230 -18.11 -3.62 6.36
CA GLU A 230 -19.31 -3.67 5.49
C GLU A 230 -19.37 -4.97 4.66
N THR A 231 -18.41 -5.90 4.85
CA THR A 231 -18.36 -7.15 4.08
C THR A 231 -17.61 -8.25 4.83
N ASP A 232 -18.01 -9.49 4.60
CA ASP A 232 -17.38 -10.69 5.19
C ASP A 232 -16.38 -11.37 4.24
N VAL A 233 -16.07 -10.78 3.07
CA VAL A 233 -15.17 -11.43 2.10
C VAL A 233 -13.68 -11.22 2.41
N ILE A 234 -13.34 -10.33 3.35
CA ILE A 234 -11.98 -10.03 3.79
C ILE A 234 -11.65 -10.92 4.99
N ASP A 235 -10.68 -11.82 4.83
CA ASP A 235 -10.28 -12.75 5.88
C ASP A 235 -9.31 -12.12 6.89
N ILE A 236 -8.41 -11.23 6.41
CA ILE A 236 -7.32 -10.67 7.21
C ILE A 236 -7.14 -9.19 6.86
N ILE A 237 -6.96 -8.36 7.88
CA ILE A 237 -6.53 -6.96 7.72
C ILE A 237 -5.08 -6.86 8.18
N SER A 238 -4.20 -6.38 7.30
CA SER A 238 -2.78 -6.16 7.58
C SER A 238 -2.40 -4.72 7.22
N PRO A 239 -2.51 -3.77 8.15
CA PRO A 239 -2.39 -2.33 7.86
C PRO A 239 -1.01 -1.90 7.36
N TRP A 240 0.04 -2.69 7.67
CA TRP A 240 1.43 -2.37 7.35
C TRP A 240 2.07 -3.39 6.42
N LEU A 241 1.25 -4.10 5.64
CA LEU A 241 1.66 -5.21 4.78
C LEU A 241 2.85 -4.85 3.88
N THR A 242 2.80 -3.69 3.23
CA THR A 242 3.88 -3.21 2.33
C THR A 242 5.19 -3.03 3.10
N LEU A 243 5.16 -2.48 4.31
CA LEU A 243 6.35 -2.31 5.14
C LEU A 243 6.92 -3.66 5.60
N ASP A 244 6.06 -4.62 5.94
CA ASP A 244 6.46 -6.00 6.26
C ASP A 244 7.13 -6.67 5.06
N GLY A 245 6.57 -6.46 3.87
CA GLY A 245 7.15 -6.94 2.62
C GLY A 245 8.53 -6.36 2.34
N LEU A 246 8.70 -5.07 2.56
CA LEU A 246 9.99 -4.39 2.43
C LEU A 246 11.02 -4.97 3.40
N ARG A 247 10.64 -5.18 4.66
CA ARG A 247 11.52 -5.83 5.65
C ARG A 247 11.95 -7.22 5.18
N ILE A 248 11.01 -8.04 4.73
CA ILE A 248 11.30 -9.40 4.26
C ILE A 248 12.23 -9.36 3.03
N ILE A 249 12.00 -8.44 2.09
CA ILE A 249 12.88 -8.24 0.93
C ILE A 249 14.29 -7.85 1.39
N TRP A 250 14.41 -6.93 2.36
CA TRP A 250 15.70 -6.57 2.94
C TRP A 250 16.43 -7.81 3.47
N GLU A 251 15.77 -8.65 4.27
CA GLU A 251 16.36 -9.85 4.85
C GLU A 251 16.86 -10.87 3.79
N LEU A 252 16.16 -10.97 2.66
CA LEU A 252 16.55 -11.86 1.56
C LEU A 252 17.79 -11.37 0.80
N ASN A 253 18.20 -10.12 1.00
CA ASN A 253 19.31 -9.49 0.27
C ASN A 253 20.54 -9.19 1.16
N GLN A 254 20.57 -9.75 2.36
CA GLN A 254 21.73 -9.70 3.27
C GLN A 254 22.71 -10.83 3.01
#